data_22f44101ef9823dc6cc9ac5e78e3817f
#
_entry.id   22f44101ef9823dc6cc9ac5e78e3817f
#
_cell.length_a   1.000
_cell.length_b   1.000
_cell.length_c   1.000
_cell.angle_alpha   90.00
_cell.angle_beta   90.00
_cell.angle_gamma   90.00
#
_symmetry.space_group_name_H-M   'P 1'
#
loop_
_entity.id
_entity.type
_entity.pdbx_description
1 polymer ?
#
loop_
_entity_poly.entity_id
_entity_poly.type
_entity_poly.pdbx_seq_one_letter_code
_entity_poly.pdbx_strand_id
1 'polypeptide(L)'
;VLVGHKAAALASAVWPSANLALFFPFTVTGRAAERPVAITGFILMNGAAVSGNVDIGIYDALGNRLASVGSTAQAGTTAPQRISLSVPLQLRPGRYYLAIAIDNGTGATVSSAPSAQALRGAGVRSRAASFPLPASVATWVGTATAYVPWVTSVELGVS
;
A
#
# COMPACT_ATOMS: atom_id res chain seq x y z
N VAL A 1 -9.51 -5.08 -2.63
CA VAL A 1 -9.66 -4.36 -1.36
C VAL A 1 -9.52 -2.88 -1.65
N LEU A 2 -10.65 -2.17 -1.57
CA LEU A 2 -10.65 -0.72 -1.71
C LEU A 2 -10.31 -0.14 -0.34
N VAL A 3 -9.09 0.34 -0.14
CA VAL A 3 -8.84 1.33 0.90
C VAL A 3 -9.30 2.67 0.30
N GLY A 4 -10.62 2.81 0.15
CA GLY A 4 -11.25 3.96 -0.43
C GLY A 4 -12.03 4.74 0.62
N HIS A 5 -11.60 5.94 0.92
CA HIS A 5 -12.45 6.90 1.63
C HIS A 5 -13.35 7.60 0.62
N LYS A 6 -14.64 7.46 0.84
CA LYS A 6 -15.67 8.19 0.11
C LYS A 6 -15.48 9.68 0.32
N ALA A 7 -15.24 10.42 -0.77
CA ALA A 7 -15.49 11.86 -0.92
C ALA A 7 -14.68 12.88 -0.09
N ALA A 8 -13.51 12.56 0.46
CA ALA A 8 -12.56 13.63 0.77
C ALA A 8 -11.81 13.97 -0.53
N ALA A 9 -11.68 15.25 -0.85
CA ALA A 9 -10.87 15.67 -1.98
C ALA A 9 -9.46 15.12 -1.80
N LEU A 10 -9.00 14.27 -2.73
CA LEU A 10 -7.64 13.76 -2.71
C LEU A 10 -6.70 14.94 -2.94
N ALA A 11 -5.81 15.17 -2.02
CA ALA A 11 -4.76 16.18 -2.16
C ALA A 11 -3.43 15.51 -2.51
N SER A 12 -2.66 16.16 -3.36
CA SER A 12 -1.26 15.77 -3.57
C SER A 12 -0.48 16.05 -2.29
N ALA A 13 0.15 15.04 -1.73
CA ALA A 13 0.95 15.16 -0.51
C ALA A 13 2.31 14.50 -0.69
N VAL A 14 3.36 15.16 -0.18
CA VAL A 14 4.72 14.62 -0.17
C VAL A 14 4.77 13.38 0.70
N TRP A 15 5.54 12.37 0.27
CA TRP A 15 5.75 11.17 1.09
C TRP A 15 6.42 11.55 2.43
N PRO A 16 5.95 11.05 3.57
CA PRO A 16 6.33 11.59 4.88
C PRO A 16 7.82 11.54 5.20
N SER A 17 8.54 10.56 4.68
CA SER A 17 9.99 10.42 4.86
C SER A 17 10.55 9.43 3.84
N ALA A 18 11.75 9.66 3.36
CA ALA A 18 12.46 8.71 2.50
C ALA A 18 12.59 7.34 3.18
N ASN A 19 12.39 6.28 2.41
CA ASN A 19 12.46 4.89 2.86
C ASN A 19 11.48 4.51 3.98
N LEU A 20 10.46 5.33 4.25
CA LEU A 20 9.39 4.99 5.17
C LEU A 20 8.41 4.02 4.50
N ALA A 21 8.11 2.90 5.15
CA ALA A 21 7.01 2.02 4.76
C ALA A 21 5.79 2.26 5.66
N LEU A 22 4.61 2.30 5.05
CA LEU A 22 3.31 2.34 5.73
C LEU A 22 2.56 1.04 5.45
N PHE A 23 1.88 0.50 6.47
CA PHE A 23 1.18 -0.78 6.44
C PHE A 23 -0.27 -0.56 6.85
N PHE A 24 -1.19 -0.87 5.95
CA PHE A 24 -2.63 -0.68 6.10
C PHE A 24 -3.30 -2.03 6.30
N PRO A 25 -3.91 -2.31 7.48
CA PRO A 25 -4.57 -3.58 7.73
C PRO A 25 -5.83 -3.71 6.87
N PHE A 26 -6.06 -4.89 6.33
CA PHE A 26 -7.29 -5.27 5.68
C PHE A 26 -7.62 -6.72 5.94
N THR A 27 -8.88 -7.09 5.68
CA THR A 27 -9.37 -8.46 5.87
C THR A 27 -9.95 -8.96 4.56
N VAL A 28 -9.51 -10.13 4.13
CA VAL A 28 -10.19 -10.90 3.10
C VAL A 28 -11.27 -11.71 3.79
N THR A 29 -12.53 -11.42 3.47
CA THR A 29 -13.70 -12.12 4.01
C THR A 29 -14.09 -13.27 3.09
N GLY A 30 -14.70 -14.30 3.63
CA GLY A 30 -15.20 -15.47 2.90
C GLY A 30 -15.11 -16.72 3.76
N ARG A 31 -15.66 -17.82 3.28
CA ARG A 31 -15.52 -19.14 3.92
C ARG A 31 -14.20 -19.77 3.47
N ALA A 32 -13.59 -20.56 4.34
CA ALA A 32 -12.31 -21.23 4.03
C ALA A 32 -12.37 -22.12 2.77
N ALA A 33 -13.56 -22.56 2.36
CA ALA A 33 -13.81 -23.36 1.15
C ALA A 33 -14.00 -22.51 -0.11
N GLU A 34 -14.09 -21.17 0.02
CA GLU A 34 -14.27 -20.29 -1.14
C GLU A 34 -12.95 -20.12 -1.89
N ARG A 35 -13.07 -19.75 -3.17
CA ARG A 35 -11.90 -19.50 -4.00
C ARG A 35 -11.07 -18.35 -3.42
N PRO A 36 -9.74 -18.46 -3.43
CA PRO A 36 -8.87 -17.37 -3.01
C PRO A 36 -9.03 -16.15 -3.94
N VAL A 37 -8.85 -14.97 -3.40
CA VAL A 37 -8.77 -13.74 -4.18
C VAL A 37 -7.39 -13.65 -4.83
N ALA A 38 -7.36 -13.58 -6.17
CA ALA A 38 -6.12 -13.45 -6.92
C ALA A 38 -5.79 -11.97 -7.15
N ILE A 39 -4.70 -11.49 -6.57
CA ILE A 39 -4.16 -10.14 -6.77
C ILE A 39 -3.07 -10.21 -7.84
N THR A 40 -3.22 -9.42 -8.91
CA THR A 40 -2.27 -9.36 -10.04
C THR A 40 -1.37 -8.13 -10.02
N GLY A 41 -1.67 -7.15 -9.19
CA GLY A 41 -0.90 -5.91 -9.08
C GLY A 41 -1.62 -4.87 -8.24
N PHE A 42 -1.17 -3.63 -8.38
CA PHE A 42 -1.68 -2.49 -7.66
C PHE A 42 -1.87 -1.30 -8.59
N ILE A 43 -2.74 -0.39 -8.19
CA ILE A 43 -2.88 0.94 -8.79
C ILE A 43 -2.56 1.96 -7.70
N LEU A 44 -1.58 2.81 -7.96
CA LEU A 44 -1.21 3.94 -7.12
C LEU A 44 -1.66 5.22 -7.82
N MET A 45 -2.35 6.10 -7.11
CA MET A 45 -2.64 7.44 -7.62
C MET A 45 -1.51 8.38 -7.27
N ASN A 46 -0.70 8.74 -8.25
CA ASN A 46 0.39 9.70 -8.08
C ASN A 46 -0.14 11.11 -7.83
N GLY A 47 0.64 11.91 -7.12
CA GLY A 47 0.35 13.32 -6.90
C GLY A 47 0.93 14.23 -7.99
N ALA A 48 1.09 15.51 -7.66
CA ALA A 48 1.53 16.56 -8.58
C ALA A 48 3.00 16.45 -9.00
N ALA A 49 3.83 15.70 -8.27
CA ALA A 49 5.22 15.44 -8.61
C ALA A 49 5.56 13.97 -8.41
N VAL A 50 6.27 13.38 -9.35
CA VAL A 50 6.77 12.00 -9.29
C VAL A 50 8.29 12.01 -9.26
N SER A 51 8.88 11.25 -8.34
CA SER A 51 10.32 11.16 -8.17
C SER A 51 10.72 9.93 -7.37
N GLY A 52 11.81 9.28 -7.77
CA GLY A 52 12.30 8.08 -7.11
C GLY A 52 11.48 6.84 -7.44
N ASN A 53 11.51 5.88 -6.54
CA ASN A 53 10.88 4.57 -6.72
C ASN A 53 9.87 4.29 -5.61
N VAL A 54 8.88 3.50 -5.97
CA VAL A 54 7.85 2.96 -5.07
C VAL A 54 7.95 1.44 -5.03
N ASP A 55 7.69 0.85 -3.86
CA ASP A 55 7.45 -0.58 -3.69
C ASP A 55 6.12 -0.77 -2.98
N ILE A 56 5.26 -1.63 -3.54
CA ILE A 56 3.94 -1.95 -2.99
C ILE A 56 3.84 -3.46 -2.82
N GLY A 57 3.35 -3.91 -1.67
CA GLY A 57 3.29 -5.33 -1.38
C GLY A 57 2.20 -5.72 -0.38
N ILE A 58 2.05 -7.01 -0.18
CA ILE A 58 1.15 -7.60 0.79
C ILE A 58 1.94 -8.39 1.82
N TYR A 59 1.56 -8.24 3.08
CA TYR A 59 2.09 -8.98 4.23
C TYR A 59 0.98 -9.76 4.92
N ASP A 60 1.35 -10.88 5.52
CA ASP A 60 0.47 -11.61 6.42
C ASP A 60 0.35 -10.90 7.80
N ALA A 61 -0.49 -11.45 8.67
CA ALA A 61 -0.69 -10.91 10.01
C ALA A 61 0.55 -11.01 10.92
N LEU A 62 1.50 -11.86 10.58
CA LEU A 62 2.76 -12.07 11.31
C LEU A 62 3.88 -11.16 10.81
N GLY A 63 3.65 -10.41 9.72
CA GLY A 63 4.64 -9.51 9.15
C GLY A 63 5.54 -10.13 8.09
N ASN A 64 5.22 -11.30 7.55
CA ASN A 64 5.94 -11.87 6.43
C ASN A 64 5.41 -11.30 5.12
N ARG A 65 6.30 -10.88 4.22
CA ARG A 65 5.93 -10.40 2.89
C ARG A 65 5.51 -11.57 2.02
N LEU A 66 4.25 -11.53 1.54
CA LEU A 66 3.71 -12.54 0.63
C LEU A 66 4.02 -12.23 -0.83
N ALA A 67 3.96 -10.95 -1.20
CA ALA A 67 4.32 -10.46 -2.52
C ALA A 67 4.71 -8.99 -2.48
N SER A 68 5.50 -8.53 -3.45
CA SER A 68 5.85 -7.13 -3.66
C SER A 68 6.15 -6.91 -5.13
N VAL A 69 5.90 -5.69 -5.61
CA VAL A 69 6.26 -5.30 -6.99
C VAL A 69 7.75 -5.02 -7.14
N GLY A 70 8.46 -4.88 -6.01
CA GLY A 70 9.85 -4.45 -5.98
C GLY A 70 10.01 -2.96 -6.28
N SER A 71 11.27 -2.51 -6.31
CA SER A 71 11.60 -1.13 -6.63
C SER A 71 11.17 -0.78 -8.05
N THR A 72 10.15 0.07 -8.17
CA THR A 72 9.56 0.50 -9.45
C THR A 72 9.55 2.00 -9.53
N ALA A 73 10.02 2.59 -10.63
CA ALA A 73 10.01 4.05 -10.79
C ALA A 73 8.59 4.62 -10.67
N GLN A 74 8.44 5.68 -9.88
CA GLN A 74 7.19 6.44 -9.82
C GLN A 74 7.00 7.19 -11.14
N ALA A 75 5.84 7.02 -11.78
CA ALA A 75 5.56 7.58 -13.11
C ALA A 75 4.11 8.03 -13.27
N GLY A 76 3.92 9.12 -14.03
CA GLY A 76 2.60 9.68 -14.30
C GLY A 76 2.15 10.69 -13.23
N THR A 77 2.41 11.98 -13.47
CA THR A 77 2.00 13.08 -12.61
C THR A 77 0.47 13.21 -12.59
N THR A 78 -0.11 13.25 -11.40
CA THR A 78 -1.58 13.37 -11.19
C THR A 78 -2.37 12.27 -11.94
N ALA A 79 -1.76 11.09 -12.06
CA ALA A 79 -2.32 9.98 -12.84
C ALA A 79 -2.22 8.65 -12.08
N PRO A 80 -3.13 7.70 -12.36
CA PRO A 80 -3.02 6.36 -11.83
C PRO A 80 -1.85 5.62 -12.50
N GLN A 81 -1.00 5.01 -11.69
CA GLN A 81 0.06 4.13 -12.14
C GLN A 81 -0.30 2.69 -11.77
N ARG A 82 -0.46 1.84 -12.79
CA ARG A 82 -0.63 0.41 -12.59
C ARG A 82 0.74 -0.28 -12.53
N ILE A 83 0.96 -1.06 -11.48
CA ILE A 83 2.18 -1.83 -11.27
C ILE A 83 1.79 -3.29 -11.06
N SER A 84 2.26 -4.17 -11.94
CA SER A 84 1.90 -5.59 -11.91
C SER A 84 2.85 -6.38 -11.02
N LEU A 85 2.31 -7.39 -10.34
CA LEU A 85 3.12 -8.44 -9.72
C LEU A 85 3.69 -9.36 -10.80
N SER A 86 4.91 -9.85 -10.60
CA SER A 86 5.52 -10.85 -11.48
C SER A 86 4.79 -12.19 -11.45
N VAL A 87 4.20 -12.53 -10.29
CA VAL A 87 3.37 -13.72 -10.08
C VAL A 87 2.12 -13.29 -9.33
N PRO A 88 0.91 -13.68 -9.79
CA PRO A 88 -0.33 -13.39 -9.06
C PRO A 88 -0.30 -13.99 -7.65
N LEU A 89 -0.72 -13.20 -6.67
CA LEU A 89 -0.82 -13.61 -5.29
C LEU A 89 -2.23 -14.14 -4.99
N GLN A 90 -2.34 -15.34 -4.43
CA GLN A 90 -3.60 -15.93 -3.99
C GLN A 90 -3.79 -15.69 -2.49
N LEU A 91 -4.82 -14.91 -2.12
CA LEU A 91 -5.17 -14.64 -0.73
C LEU A 91 -6.38 -15.47 -0.30
N ARG A 92 -6.24 -16.21 0.79
CA ARG A 92 -7.34 -16.88 1.49
C ARG A 92 -8.01 -15.91 2.48
N PRO A 93 -9.21 -16.23 2.99
CA PRO A 93 -9.81 -15.45 4.09
C PRO A 93 -8.84 -15.31 5.26
N GLY A 94 -8.64 -14.06 5.72
CA GLY A 94 -7.66 -13.76 6.77
C GLY A 94 -7.35 -12.27 6.88
N ARG A 95 -6.48 -11.93 7.85
CA ARG A 95 -5.97 -10.56 8.04
C ARG A 95 -4.63 -10.40 7.35
N TYR A 96 -4.48 -9.27 6.67
CA TYR A 96 -3.30 -8.90 5.89
C TYR A 96 -2.98 -7.42 6.06
N TYR A 97 -1.83 -7.02 5.55
CA TYR A 97 -1.44 -5.62 5.43
C TYR A 97 -1.07 -5.31 3.98
N LEU A 98 -1.66 -4.25 3.44
CA LEU A 98 -1.16 -3.60 2.24
C LEU A 98 -0.04 -2.66 2.65
N ALA A 99 1.15 -2.86 2.10
CA ALA A 99 2.32 -2.05 2.38
C ALA A 99 2.69 -1.19 1.18
N ILE A 100 3.15 0.03 1.45
CA ILE A 100 3.73 0.92 0.45
C ILE A 100 4.93 1.61 1.05
N ALA A 101 6.03 1.67 0.30
CA ALA A 101 7.24 2.41 0.64
C ALA A 101 7.70 3.23 -0.56
N ILE A 102 8.28 4.41 -0.31
CA ILE A 102 8.88 5.27 -1.32
C ILE A 102 10.27 5.69 -0.86
N ASP A 103 11.25 5.64 -1.76
CA ASP A 103 12.65 5.97 -1.45
C ASP A 103 12.92 7.48 -1.34
N ASN A 104 12.03 8.32 -1.84
CA ASN A 104 12.17 9.77 -1.87
C ASN A 104 11.10 10.48 -1.04
N GLY A 105 11.51 11.17 0.02
CA GLY A 105 10.63 11.93 0.91
C GLY A 105 10.56 13.44 0.63
N THR A 106 11.19 13.93 -0.44
CA THR A 106 11.21 15.38 -0.77
C THR A 106 10.52 15.70 -2.10
N GLY A 107 10.61 14.83 -3.09
CA GLY A 107 10.07 15.05 -4.43
C GLY A 107 8.94 14.10 -4.83
N ALA A 108 8.80 12.98 -4.14
CA ALA A 108 7.72 12.04 -4.41
C ALA A 108 6.42 12.49 -3.77
N THR A 109 5.38 12.65 -4.58
CA THR A 109 4.03 12.93 -4.06
C THR A 109 3.06 11.84 -4.49
N VAL A 110 2.11 11.53 -3.61
CA VAL A 110 0.98 10.66 -3.94
C VAL A 110 -0.32 11.36 -3.56
N SER A 111 -1.40 10.98 -4.23
CA SER A 111 -2.72 11.43 -3.84
C SER A 111 -3.10 10.80 -2.50
N SER A 112 -3.42 11.59 -1.51
CA SER A 112 -3.77 11.15 -0.18
C SER A 112 -5.05 11.78 0.34
N ALA A 113 -5.76 11.09 1.21
CA ALA A 113 -6.86 11.65 1.97
C ALA A 113 -6.34 12.22 3.30
N PRO A 114 -6.71 13.44 3.68
CA PRO A 114 -6.39 13.98 4.99
C PRO A 114 -7.26 13.31 6.07
N SER A 115 -6.71 12.39 6.85
CA SER A 115 -7.45 11.73 7.92
C SER A 115 -6.52 11.20 9.01
N ALA A 116 -6.09 12.09 9.90
CA ALA A 116 -5.14 11.75 10.94
C ALA A 116 -5.68 10.77 12.00
N GLN A 117 -6.92 10.94 12.42
CA GLN A 117 -7.44 10.21 13.60
C GLN A 117 -8.02 8.84 13.26
N ALA A 118 -8.67 8.71 12.10
CA ALA A 118 -9.26 7.44 11.67
C ALA A 118 -8.21 6.35 11.44
N LEU A 119 -6.98 6.72 11.07
CA LEU A 119 -5.90 5.78 10.77
C LEU A 119 -5.26 5.18 12.01
N ARG A 120 -5.11 5.96 13.08
CA ARG A 120 -4.57 5.45 14.35
C ARG A 120 -5.49 4.39 14.94
N GLY A 121 -6.81 4.63 14.86
CA GLY A 121 -7.83 3.67 15.28
C GLY A 121 -7.93 2.43 14.38
N ALA A 122 -7.58 2.56 13.09
CA ALA A 122 -7.64 1.47 12.13
C ALA A 122 -6.43 0.52 12.17
N GLY A 123 -5.43 0.77 13.02
CA GLY A 123 -4.26 -0.11 13.18
C GLY A 123 -3.20 0.02 12.09
N VAL A 124 -3.14 1.18 11.43
CA VAL A 124 -2.06 1.50 10.49
C VAL A 124 -0.73 1.54 11.21
N ARG A 125 0.30 0.98 10.61
CA ARG A 125 1.64 0.85 11.15
C ARG A 125 2.67 1.46 10.23
N SER A 126 3.84 1.77 10.75
CA SER A 126 4.95 2.31 9.97
C SER A 126 6.27 1.66 10.35
N ARG A 127 7.22 1.71 9.42
CA ARG A 127 8.60 1.32 9.67
C ARG A 127 9.54 2.19 8.83
N ALA A 128 10.51 2.81 9.49
CA ALA A 128 11.58 3.55 8.82
C ALA A 128 12.60 2.60 8.17
N ALA A 129 13.41 3.14 7.25
CA ALA A 129 14.47 2.40 6.55
C ALA A 129 14.00 1.06 5.95
N SER A 130 12.83 1.09 5.30
CA SER A 130 12.15 -0.11 4.78
C SER A 130 11.85 -0.01 3.28
N PHE A 131 12.78 0.56 2.52
CA PHE A 131 12.74 0.53 1.06
C PHE A 131 13.98 -0.21 0.51
N PRO A 132 13.83 -1.16 -0.43
CA PRO A 132 12.57 -1.83 -0.81
C PRO A 132 11.92 -2.53 0.39
N LEU A 133 10.63 -2.86 0.25
CA LEU A 133 9.88 -3.55 1.30
C LEU A 133 10.60 -4.82 1.78
N PRO A 134 10.91 -4.98 3.09
CA PRO A 134 11.68 -6.12 3.59
C PRO A 134 10.89 -7.43 3.49
N ALA A 135 11.59 -8.57 3.47
CA ALA A 135 10.96 -9.89 3.44
C ALA A 135 10.11 -10.18 4.69
N SER A 136 10.49 -9.59 5.83
CA SER A 136 9.73 -9.68 7.07
C SER A 136 9.84 -8.43 7.92
N VAL A 137 8.83 -8.19 8.75
CA VAL A 137 8.75 -7.07 9.69
C VAL A 137 8.56 -7.64 11.09
N ALA A 138 9.65 -7.78 11.84
CA ALA A 138 9.60 -8.33 13.19
C ALA A 138 8.99 -7.37 14.21
N THR A 139 9.11 -6.05 13.98
CA THR A 139 8.62 -5.02 14.90
C THR A 139 7.79 -3.99 14.15
N TRP A 140 6.56 -3.83 14.59
CA TRP A 140 5.63 -2.85 14.06
C TRP A 140 5.55 -1.65 14.98
N VAL A 141 5.67 -0.45 14.44
CA VAL A 141 5.48 0.78 15.18
C VAL A 141 4.16 1.42 14.76
N GLY A 142 3.37 1.87 15.72
CA GLY A 142 2.18 2.66 15.43
C GLY A 142 2.59 3.94 14.69
N THR A 143 1.89 4.26 13.59
CA THR A 143 2.22 5.49 12.86
C THR A 143 1.71 6.73 13.55
N ALA A 144 2.56 7.76 13.61
CA ALA A 144 2.14 9.11 13.98
C ALA A 144 1.68 9.93 12.76
N THR A 145 1.90 9.43 11.54
CA THR A 145 1.57 10.15 10.31
C THR A 145 0.10 10.04 9.97
N ALA A 146 -0.48 11.17 9.56
CA ALA A 146 -1.85 11.30 9.11
C ALA A 146 -1.99 11.04 7.61
N TYR A 147 -1.25 10.10 7.05
CA TYR A 147 -1.07 9.92 5.62
C TYR A 147 -1.81 8.68 5.13
N VAL A 148 -2.79 8.85 4.25
CA VAL A 148 -3.52 7.75 3.59
C VAL A 148 -3.34 7.86 2.09
N PRO A 149 -2.34 7.18 1.51
CA PRO A 149 -2.20 7.16 0.06
C PRO A 149 -3.41 6.48 -0.58
N TRP A 150 -3.79 6.95 -1.75
CA TRP A 150 -4.76 6.25 -2.57
C TRP A 150 -4.06 5.13 -3.34
N VAL A 151 -4.23 3.92 -2.86
CA VAL A 151 -3.71 2.70 -3.47
C VAL A 151 -4.75 1.59 -3.41
N THR A 152 -4.86 0.81 -4.47
CA THR A 152 -5.78 -0.34 -4.54
C THR A 152 -5.10 -1.55 -5.18
N SER A 153 -5.58 -2.74 -4.85
CA SER A 153 -5.21 -3.99 -5.53
C SER A 153 -5.95 -4.13 -6.85
N VAL A 154 -5.31 -4.79 -7.80
CA VAL A 154 -5.94 -5.27 -9.03
C VAL A 154 -6.20 -6.76 -8.87
N GLU A 155 -7.47 -7.13 -8.91
CA GLU A 155 -7.93 -8.49 -8.75
C GLU A 155 -8.24 -9.11 -10.12
N LEU A 156 -8.00 -10.42 -10.28
CA LEU A 156 -8.56 -11.17 -11.41
C LEU A 156 -10.06 -11.29 -11.18
N GLY A 157 -10.85 -10.69 -12.08
CA GLY A 157 -12.29 -10.90 -12.07
C GLY A 157 -12.59 -12.38 -12.21
N VAL A 158 -13.44 -12.89 -11.31
CA VAL A 158 -14.01 -14.24 -11.46
C VAL A 158 -15.13 -14.07 -12.50
N SER A 159 -14.87 -14.51 -13.71
CA SER A 159 -15.93 -14.70 -14.73
C SER A 159 -16.71 -15.97 -14.43
#